data_43e115c28af213010d95239d2bf5068d
#
_entry.id   43e115c28af213010d95239d2bf5068d
#
_cell.length_a   1.000
_cell.length_b   1.000
_cell.length_c   1.000
_cell.angle_alpha   90.00
_cell.angle_beta   90.00
_cell.angle_gamma   90.00
#
_symmetry.space_group_name_H-M   'P 1'
#
loop_
_entity.id
_entity.type
_entity.pdbx_description
1 polymer ?
#
loop_
_entity_poly.entity_id
_entity_poly.type
_entity_poly.pdbx_seq_one_letter_code
_entity_poly.pdbx_strand_id
1 'polypeptide(L)'
;AKRGVMLLLENHWGLTTTAANMIRIIETVNSPWLRAILDMGNFYFEEDMYAAVQTIAPYVDLAHAKTYPGGGLVYTLDLDYARIFKILLDTGFSGYVSLEMEGHEDPETAVPKSMAMLREAWQTAQE
;
A
#
# COMPACT_ATOMS: atom_id res chain seq x y z
N ALA A 1 -18.77 -3.28 12.48
CA ALA A 1 -18.95 -4.45 13.36
C ALA A 1 -20.36 -5.06 13.26
N LYS A 2 -21.43 -4.31 13.51
CA LYS A 2 -22.81 -4.86 13.50
C LYS A 2 -23.28 -5.44 12.18
N ARG A 3 -22.66 -5.10 11.06
CA ARG A 3 -23.00 -5.56 9.70
C ARG A 3 -21.98 -6.54 9.11
N GLY A 4 -20.95 -6.92 9.86
CA GLY A 4 -19.89 -7.81 9.37
C GLY A 4 -19.01 -7.17 8.27
N VAL A 5 -18.94 -5.85 8.21
CA VAL A 5 -18.11 -5.11 7.24
C VAL A 5 -16.90 -4.54 7.94
N MET A 6 -15.72 -4.86 7.44
CA MET A 6 -14.46 -4.26 7.86
C MET A 6 -14.28 -2.89 7.20
N LEU A 7 -13.78 -1.94 7.96
CA LEU A 7 -13.35 -0.63 7.47
C LEU A 7 -11.84 -0.63 7.39
N LEU A 8 -11.31 -0.14 6.27
CA LEU A 8 -9.87 -0.02 6.07
C LEU A 8 -9.51 1.45 5.90
N LEU A 9 -8.63 1.94 6.76
CA LEU A 9 -8.11 3.30 6.73
C LEU A 9 -6.90 3.35 5.81
N GLU A 10 -6.94 4.21 4.80
CA GLU A 10 -5.87 4.36 3.82
C GLU A 10 -4.90 5.48 4.22
N ASN A 11 -3.60 5.28 3.99
CA ASN A 11 -2.63 6.38 3.99
C ASN A 11 -2.86 7.25 2.76
N HIS A 12 -3.29 8.47 3.00
CA HIS A 12 -3.61 9.46 1.97
C HIS A 12 -3.29 10.86 2.50
N TRP A 13 -3.77 11.90 1.84
CA TRP A 13 -3.54 13.27 2.28
C TRP A 13 -4.27 13.60 3.58
N GLY A 14 -3.83 14.68 4.26
CA GLY A 14 -4.46 15.17 5.47
C GLY A 14 -4.13 14.31 6.71
N LEU A 15 -5.13 13.82 7.41
CA LEU A 15 -4.94 13.14 8.70
C LEU A 15 -4.20 11.80 8.60
N THR A 16 -4.21 11.16 7.44
CA THR A 16 -3.60 9.84 7.23
C THR A 16 -2.28 9.90 6.43
N THR A 17 -1.67 11.07 6.35
CA THR A 17 -0.40 11.29 5.62
C THR A 17 0.75 10.49 6.21
N THR A 18 0.75 10.22 7.54
CA THR A 18 1.83 9.52 8.23
C THR A 18 1.36 8.21 8.85
N ALA A 19 2.26 7.21 8.90
CA ALA A 19 2.01 5.94 9.57
C ALA A 19 1.63 6.14 11.05
N ALA A 20 2.29 7.05 11.75
CA ALA A 20 2.01 7.37 13.15
C ALA A 20 0.58 7.87 13.38
N ASN A 21 0.07 8.73 12.49
CA ASN A 21 -1.30 9.23 12.59
C ASN A 21 -2.32 8.13 12.32
N MET A 22 -2.08 7.28 11.32
CA MET A 22 -2.95 6.14 11.03
C MET A 22 -3.06 5.19 12.22
N ILE A 23 -1.92 4.82 12.81
CA ILE A 23 -1.88 3.94 14.00
C ILE A 23 -2.64 4.59 15.16
N ARG A 24 -2.41 5.87 15.41
CA ARG A 24 -3.13 6.60 16.46
C ARG A 24 -4.64 6.55 16.27
N ILE A 25 -5.12 6.68 15.02
CA ILE A 25 -6.56 6.60 14.71
C ILE A 25 -7.07 5.17 14.97
N ILE A 26 -6.38 4.15 14.44
CA ILE A 26 -6.77 2.75 14.58
C ILE A 26 -6.80 2.33 16.06
N GLU A 27 -5.76 2.65 16.81
CA GLU A 27 -5.64 2.32 18.24
C GLU A 27 -6.65 3.10 19.10
N THR A 28 -6.94 4.36 18.77
CA THR A 28 -7.94 5.15 19.48
C THR A 28 -9.34 4.56 19.30
N VAL A 29 -9.67 4.12 18.08
CA VAL A 29 -10.95 3.43 17.81
C VAL A 29 -11.00 2.06 18.48
N ASN A 30 -9.86 1.39 18.61
CA ASN A 30 -9.68 0.10 19.29
C ASN A 30 -10.74 -0.94 18.88
N SER A 31 -10.92 -1.13 17.58
CA SER A 31 -11.90 -2.08 17.03
C SER A 31 -11.21 -3.04 16.05
N PRO A 32 -11.43 -4.35 16.15
CA PRO A 32 -10.91 -5.31 15.18
C PRO A 32 -11.52 -5.13 13.78
N TRP A 33 -12.55 -4.30 13.64
CA TRP A 33 -13.22 -3.97 12.39
C TRP A 33 -12.66 -2.71 11.72
N LEU A 34 -11.63 -2.08 12.29
CA LEU A 34 -10.86 -1.00 11.68
C LEU A 34 -9.41 -1.43 11.51
N ARG A 35 -8.99 -1.58 10.27
CA ARG A 35 -7.64 -1.96 9.89
C ARG A 35 -7.08 -0.94 8.90
N ALA A 36 -5.96 -1.22 8.27
CA ALA A 36 -5.32 -0.33 7.32
C ALA A 36 -5.38 -0.85 5.87
N ILE A 37 -5.53 0.06 4.92
CA ILE A 37 -5.02 -0.11 3.55
C ILE A 37 -3.65 0.57 3.50
N LEU A 38 -2.66 -0.14 2.99
CA LEU A 38 -1.39 0.45 2.60
C LEU A 38 -1.44 0.81 1.12
N ASP A 39 -1.51 2.10 0.79
CA ASP A 39 -1.13 2.58 -0.53
C ASP A 39 0.40 2.75 -0.57
N MET A 40 1.05 2.02 -1.47
CA MET A 40 2.51 1.95 -1.55
C MET A 40 3.14 3.27 -2.04
N GLY A 41 2.37 4.15 -2.68
CA GLY A 41 2.84 5.43 -3.21
C GLY A 41 2.50 6.65 -2.35
N ASN A 42 1.72 6.51 -1.27
CA ASN A 42 1.20 7.66 -0.55
C ASN A 42 2.01 8.06 0.71
N PHE A 43 3.11 7.38 1.02
CA PHE A 43 4.04 7.80 2.07
C PHE A 43 5.20 8.68 1.56
N TYR A 44 5.04 9.33 0.42
CA TYR A 44 6.09 10.17 -0.19
C TYR A 44 6.46 11.42 0.63
N PHE A 45 5.69 11.78 1.65
CA PHE A 45 6.02 12.84 2.62
C PHE A 45 6.82 12.34 3.83
N GLU A 46 6.91 11.02 4.03
CA GLU A 46 7.71 10.45 5.11
C GLU A 46 9.19 10.55 4.76
N GLU A 47 10.03 10.85 5.74
CA GLU A 47 11.49 10.93 5.56
C GLU A 47 12.09 9.60 5.10
N ASP A 48 11.57 8.49 5.66
CA ASP A 48 11.84 7.11 5.22
C ASP A 48 10.52 6.39 4.97
N MET A 49 10.12 6.31 3.72
CA MET A 49 8.89 5.66 3.29
C MET A 49 8.86 4.17 3.68
N TYR A 50 9.98 3.46 3.59
CA TYR A 50 10.02 2.02 3.92
C TYR A 50 9.93 1.78 5.43
N ALA A 51 10.48 2.68 6.24
CA ALA A 51 10.28 2.65 7.69
C ALA A 51 8.81 2.91 8.05
N ALA A 52 8.13 3.83 7.34
CA ALA A 52 6.70 4.05 7.51
C ALA A 52 5.88 2.82 7.12
N VAL A 53 6.20 2.17 5.98
CA VAL A 53 5.58 0.90 5.57
C VAL A 53 5.79 -0.17 6.64
N GLN A 54 6.99 -0.34 7.15
CA GLN A 54 7.28 -1.32 8.19
C GLN A 54 6.49 -1.05 9.47
N THR A 55 6.31 0.22 9.82
CA THR A 55 5.58 0.64 11.02
C THR A 55 4.09 0.33 10.92
N ILE A 56 3.45 0.55 9.75
CA ILE A 56 2.02 0.29 9.55
C ILE A 56 1.71 -1.16 9.19
N ALA A 57 2.67 -1.93 8.68
CA ALA A 57 2.47 -3.28 8.15
C ALA A 57 1.67 -4.24 9.06
N PRO A 58 1.85 -4.24 10.42
CA PRO A 58 1.06 -5.09 11.31
C PRO A 58 -0.46 -4.81 11.31
N TYR A 59 -0.87 -3.66 10.80
CA TYR A 59 -2.27 -3.23 10.75
C TYR A 59 -2.90 -3.42 9.37
N VAL A 60 -2.12 -3.82 8.35
CA VAL A 60 -2.55 -3.85 6.94
C VAL A 60 -3.30 -5.13 6.62
N ASP A 61 -4.51 -5.00 6.08
CA ASP A 61 -5.32 -6.10 5.56
C ASP A 61 -5.53 -6.04 4.04
N LEU A 62 -5.24 -4.89 3.42
CA LEU A 62 -5.26 -4.68 1.97
C LEU A 62 -4.10 -3.76 1.59
N ALA A 63 -3.50 -3.96 0.41
CA ALA A 63 -2.53 -3.03 -0.14
C ALA A 63 -2.95 -2.54 -1.52
N HIS A 64 -2.72 -1.25 -1.81
CA HIS A 64 -2.77 -0.68 -3.14
C HIS A 64 -1.35 -0.59 -3.70
N ALA A 65 -1.09 -1.30 -4.79
CA ALA A 65 0.16 -1.22 -5.52
C ALA A 65 0.05 -0.11 -6.58
N LYS A 66 0.44 1.09 -6.20
CA LYS A 66 0.42 2.25 -7.09
C LYS A 66 1.54 2.12 -8.13
N THR A 67 1.21 2.27 -9.41
CA THR A 67 2.16 2.17 -10.52
C THR A 67 2.03 3.35 -11.48
N TYR A 68 3.12 3.70 -12.17
CA TYR A 68 3.22 4.92 -12.96
C TYR A 68 3.72 4.68 -14.40
N PRO A 69 3.11 3.78 -15.21
CA PRO A 69 3.52 3.56 -16.59
C PRO A 69 3.38 4.83 -17.43
N GLY A 70 4.45 5.24 -18.11
CA GLY A 70 4.47 6.49 -18.89
C GLY A 70 4.62 7.76 -18.05
N GLY A 71 5.02 7.63 -16.77
CA GLY A 71 5.05 8.70 -15.78
C GLY A 71 3.74 8.89 -15.06
N GLY A 72 3.79 9.40 -13.83
CA GLY A 72 2.61 9.62 -13.00
C GLY A 72 1.83 10.89 -13.37
N LEU A 73 0.53 10.90 -13.08
CA LEU A 73 -0.35 12.04 -13.33
C LEU A 73 0.00 13.26 -12.46
N VAL A 74 0.46 13.04 -11.23
CA VAL A 74 0.84 14.08 -10.27
C VAL A 74 2.32 13.99 -9.92
N TYR A 75 2.81 12.80 -9.63
CA TYR A 75 4.21 12.50 -9.33
C TYR A 75 4.55 11.09 -9.82
N THR A 76 5.82 10.77 -9.86
CA THR A 76 6.32 9.41 -10.14
C THR A 76 7.28 9.02 -9.04
N LEU A 77 7.07 7.87 -8.42
CA LEU A 77 7.98 7.30 -7.45
C LEU A 77 8.64 6.05 -8.03
N ASP A 78 9.92 5.88 -7.75
CA ASP A 78 10.65 4.64 -8.00
C ASP A 78 10.50 3.73 -6.78
N LEU A 79 9.47 2.88 -6.81
CA LEU A 79 9.10 2.02 -5.70
C LEU A 79 9.79 0.65 -5.82
N ASP A 80 10.52 0.27 -4.78
CA ASP A 80 10.99 -1.11 -4.61
C ASP A 80 9.83 -1.99 -4.08
N TYR A 81 9.02 -2.49 -5.00
CA TYR A 81 7.85 -3.33 -4.66
C TYR A 81 8.26 -4.62 -3.97
N ALA A 82 9.40 -5.23 -4.34
CA ALA A 82 9.87 -6.46 -3.70
C ALA A 82 10.19 -6.21 -2.22
N ARG A 83 10.84 -5.09 -1.91
CA ARG A 83 11.09 -4.67 -0.53
C ARG A 83 9.80 -4.42 0.25
N ILE A 84 8.82 -3.75 -0.35
CA ILE A 84 7.52 -3.51 0.29
C ILE A 84 6.78 -4.82 0.55
N PHE A 85 6.73 -5.72 -0.42
CA PHE A 85 6.13 -7.04 -0.26
C PHE A 85 6.83 -7.87 0.80
N LYS A 86 8.17 -7.83 0.87
CA LYS A 86 8.94 -8.51 1.92
C LYS A 86 8.54 -8.00 3.31
N ILE A 87 8.42 -6.69 3.50
CA ILE A 87 7.98 -6.09 4.77
C ILE A 87 6.58 -6.61 5.14
N LEU A 88 5.64 -6.64 4.19
CA LEU A 88 4.29 -7.14 4.44
C LEU A 88 4.30 -8.63 4.80
N LEU A 89 5.02 -9.46 4.05
CA LEU A 89 5.13 -10.90 4.28
C LEU A 89 5.73 -11.21 5.67
N ASP A 90 6.77 -10.47 6.07
CA ASP A 90 7.44 -10.64 7.37
C ASP A 90 6.51 -10.32 8.56
N THR A 91 5.43 -9.56 8.34
CA THR A 91 4.40 -9.29 9.35
C THR A 91 3.21 -10.24 9.30
N GLY A 92 3.23 -11.24 8.40
CA GLY A 92 2.17 -12.22 8.24
C GLY A 92 1.00 -11.74 7.40
N PHE A 93 1.18 -10.72 6.56
CA PHE A 93 0.15 -10.24 5.63
C PHE A 93 -0.34 -11.37 4.72
N SER A 94 -1.64 -11.56 4.68
CA SER A 94 -2.34 -12.57 3.86
C SER A 94 -3.52 -11.99 3.08
N GLY A 95 -3.59 -10.65 3.00
CA GLY A 95 -4.63 -9.92 2.29
C GLY A 95 -4.40 -9.85 0.78
N TYR A 96 -5.17 -9.00 0.14
CA TYR A 96 -5.05 -8.76 -1.29
C TYR A 96 -4.15 -7.56 -1.59
N VAL A 97 -3.47 -7.63 -2.74
CA VAL A 97 -2.79 -6.49 -3.35
C VAL A 97 -3.59 -6.09 -4.58
N SER A 98 -4.13 -4.89 -4.56
CA SER A 98 -4.89 -4.30 -5.67
C SER A 98 -3.99 -3.36 -6.46
N LEU A 99 -3.91 -3.53 -7.77
CA LEU A 99 -3.23 -2.58 -8.64
C LEU A 99 -3.99 -1.25 -8.68
N GLU A 100 -3.26 -0.15 -8.48
CA GLU A 100 -3.70 1.22 -8.71
C GLU A 100 -2.77 1.87 -9.74
N MET A 101 -3.20 1.95 -10.99
CA MET A 101 -2.41 2.51 -12.07
C MET A 101 -2.71 4.01 -12.22
N GLU A 102 -1.72 4.86 -11.94
CA GLU A 102 -1.78 6.32 -12.06
C GLU A 102 -0.85 6.89 -13.15
N GLY A 103 -0.53 6.07 -14.16
CA GLY A 103 0.33 6.49 -15.26
C GLY A 103 -0.43 7.09 -16.43
N HIS A 104 0.33 7.75 -17.33
CA HIS A 104 -0.19 8.32 -18.57
C HIS A 104 -0.34 7.30 -19.72
N GLU A 105 0.27 6.10 -19.58
CA GLU A 105 0.16 5.07 -20.62
C GLU A 105 -1.27 4.53 -20.69
N ASP A 106 -1.67 4.09 -21.90
CA ASP A 106 -2.98 3.50 -22.13
C ASP A 106 -3.22 2.30 -21.19
N PRO A 107 -4.35 2.27 -20.45
CA PRO A 107 -4.64 1.21 -19.50
C PRO A 107 -4.64 -0.22 -20.09
N GLU A 108 -5.01 -0.38 -21.38
CA GLU A 108 -5.01 -1.70 -22.02
C GLU A 108 -3.60 -2.31 -22.10
N THR A 109 -2.57 -1.49 -22.18
CA THR A 109 -1.16 -1.89 -22.18
C THR A 109 -0.52 -1.77 -20.80
N ALA A 110 -0.82 -0.72 -20.06
CA ALA A 110 -0.23 -0.40 -18.77
C ALA A 110 -0.60 -1.40 -17.67
N VAL A 111 -1.87 -1.79 -17.60
CA VAL A 111 -2.36 -2.71 -16.55
C VAL A 111 -1.71 -4.10 -16.66
N PRO A 112 -1.66 -4.76 -17.82
CA PRO A 112 -0.95 -6.04 -17.94
C PRO A 112 0.54 -5.96 -17.59
N LYS A 113 1.23 -4.88 -18.00
CA LYS A 113 2.65 -4.65 -17.66
C LYS A 113 2.85 -4.50 -16.14
N SER A 114 2.03 -3.65 -15.51
CA SER A 114 2.08 -3.43 -14.08
C SER A 114 1.81 -4.72 -13.30
N MET A 115 0.82 -5.51 -13.73
CA MET A 115 0.52 -6.80 -13.10
C MET A 115 1.65 -7.82 -13.25
N ALA A 116 2.33 -7.84 -14.40
CA ALA A 116 3.48 -8.73 -14.60
C ALA A 116 4.64 -8.35 -13.67
N MET A 117 4.99 -7.06 -13.62
CA MET A 117 6.02 -6.50 -12.74
C MET A 117 5.71 -6.79 -11.26
N LEU A 118 4.48 -6.57 -10.81
CA LEU A 118 4.09 -6.81 -9.42
C LEU A 118 4.15 -8.31 -9.04
N ARG A 119 3.81 -9.20 -9.98
CA ARG A 119 3.95 -10.65 -9.74
C ARG A 119 5.40 -11.08 -9.62
N GLU A 120 6.30 -10.52 -10.44
CA GLU A 120 7.75 -10.76 -10.35
C GLU A 120 8.29 -10.24 -9.00
N ALA A 121 7.95 -9.01 -8.62
CA ALA A 121 8.33 -8.44 -7.33
C ALA A 121 7.81 -9.26 -6.14
N TRP A 122 6.60 -9.79 -6.24
CA TRP A 122 6.04 -10.69 -5.22
C TRP A 122 6.83 -12.00 -5.09
N GLN A 123 7.22 -12.60 -6.22
CA GLN A 123 8.05 -13.80 -6.23
C GLN A 123 9.42 -13.55 -5.59
N THR A 124 10.07 -12.44 -5.97
CA THR A 124 11.35 -12.02 -5.38
C THR A 124 11.24 -11.80 -3.86
N ALA A 125 10.13 -11.26 -3.38
CA ALA A 125 9.93 -11.03 -1.94
C ALA A 125 9.77 -12.33 -1.12
N GLN A 126 9.48 -13.46 -1.77
CA GLN A 126 9.32 -14.77 -1.14
C GLN A 126 10.63 -15.57 -1.04
N GLU A 127 11.69 -15.13 -1.74
CA GLU A 127 13.03 -15.73 -1.69
C GLU A 127 13.81 -15.26 -0.45
#